data_c763f659f4c82fbbd80b57a6d2eab764
#
_entry.id   c763f659f4c82fbbd80b57a6d2eab764
#
_cell.length_a   1.000
_cell.length_b   1.000
_cell.length_c   1.000
_cell.angle_alpha   90.00
_cell.angle_beta   90.00
_cell.angle_gamma   90.00
#
_symmetry.space_group_name_H-M   'P 1'
#
loop_
_entity.id
_entity.type
_entity.pdbx_description
1 polymer ?
#
loop_
_entity_poly.entity_id
_entity_poly.type
_entity_poly.pdbx_seq_one_letter_code
_entity_poly.pdbx_strand_id
1 'polypeptide(L)'
;MAEQDFVEEVLRFLTARMQIEAEWAVQEQTSFTWWAHTLAQRVWVAPAREFQGVALRTLHIETDLLTGVPMTTSTWARLASMNRFATLSAYVAETKAGAVRLHSSVSLTADNFLLARTIALHAMALQMADAFAESAELAEALGGRVDATPHPRQGLRERPDEMVGILEIYEQRGEGDSPFDADEIAGLVHLEPRPWRLASNDVLQLAADLDFADDMPARLELDAAARHTALGSGLQMRLLLPLEPDDLIAQKLNANESLEPDAHQLGAWCVDGERGLMFTGFIPAAAYMPGLSRALVYHLSAKNEWARALLFPAG
;
A
#
# COMPACT_ATOMS: atom_id res chain seq x y z
N MET A 1 1.63 -6.67 -27.28
CA MET A 1 2.16 -5.36 -26.85
C MET A 1 3.60 -5.61 -26.43
N ALA A 2 4.57 -4.83 -26.91
CA ALA A 2 5.96 -5.03 -26.47
C ALA A 2 6.06 -4.68 -24.97
N GLU A 3 6.96 -5.32 -24.24
CA GLU A 3 7.10 -5.18 -22.78
C GLU A 3 7.32 -3.73 -22.30
N GLN A 4 7.94 -2.92 -23.13
CA GLN A 4 8.19 -1.50 -22.87
C GLN A 4 6.92 -0.64 -23.00
N ASP A 5 5.95 -1.08 -23.81
CA ASP A 5 4.74 -0.30 -24.14
C ASP A 5 3.79 -0.19 -22.93
N PHE A 6 3.66 -1.24 -22.08
CA PHE A 6 2.71 -1.18 -20.97
C PHE A 6 3.22 -0.32 -19.79
N VAL A 7 4.54 -0.20 -19.59
CA VAL A 7 5.11 0.70 -18.56
C VAL A 7 4.79 2.15 -18.90
N GLU A 8 5.06 2.55 -20.14
CA GLU A 8 4.73 3.91 -20.60
C GLU A 8 3.22 4.17 -20.52
N GLU A 9 2.40 3.18 -20.89
CA GLU A 9 0.94 3.28 -20.77
C GLU A 9 0.47 3.49 -19.32
N VAL A 10 1.04 2.75 -18.36
CA VAL A 10 0.71 2.90 -16.94
C VAL A 10 1.07 4.29 -16.44
N LEU A 11 2.30 4.76 -16.66
CA LEU A 11 2.74 6.09 -16.22
C LEU A 11 1.91 7.20 -16.85
N ARG A 12 1.62 7.11 -18.16
CA ARG A 12 0.75 8.05 -18.88
C ARG A 12 -0.69 8.03 -18.34
N PHE A 13 -1.22 6.85 -18.00
CA PHE A 13 -2.54 6.73 -17.39
C PHE A 13 -2.58 7.44 -16.03
N LEU A 14 -1.58 7.23 -15.16
CA LEU A 14 -1.51 7.86 -13.83
C LEU A 14 -1.43 9.38 -13.95
N THR A 15 -0.52 9.90 -14.78
CA THR A 15 -0.35 11.36 -14.96
C THR A 15 -1.61 12.02 -15.51
N ALA A 16 -2.28 11.37 -16.48
CA ALA A 16 -3.50 11.89 -17.08
C ALA A 16 -4.70 11.86 -16.11
N ARG A 17 -4.85 10.78 -15.32
CA ARG A 17 -5.96 10.63 -14.36
C ARG A 17 -5.83 11.52 -13.14
N MET A 18 -4.60 11.73 -12.67
CA MET A 18 -4.30 12.69 -11.59
C MET A 18 -4.28 14.13 -12.09
N GLN A 19 -4.51 14.39 -13.39
CA GLN A 19 -4.48 15.71 -13.99
C GLN A 19 -3.20 16.50 -13.64
N ILE A 20 -2.06 15.78 -13.59
CA ILE A 20 -0.78 16.35 -13.15
C ILE A 20 -0.38 17.53 -14.04
N GLU A 21 -0.19 18.68 -13.44
CA GLU A 21 0.32 19.87 -14.09
C GLU A 21 1.77 19.65 -14.56
N ALA A 22 2.01 19.76 -15.85
CA ALA A 22 3.32 19.47 -16.45
C ALA A 22 4.46 20.37 -15.88
N GLU A 23 4.12 21.57 -15.41
CA GLU A 23 5.06 22.51 -14.79
C GLU A 23 5.50 22.09 -13.39
N TRP A 24 4.66 21.29 -12.70
CA TRP A 24 4.92 20.76 -11.37
C TRP A 24 5.31 19.27 -11.39
N ALA A 25 5.74 18.77 -12.55
CA ALA A 25 6.22 17.40 -12.71
C ALA A 25 7.57 17.36 -13.43
N VAL A 26 8.37 16.37 -13.04
CA VAL A 26 9.59 15.97 -13.76
C VAL A 26 9.36 14.54 -14.22
N GLN A 27 9.36 14.33 -15.55
CA GLN A 27 9.16 13.02 -16.16
C GLN A 27 10.49 12.45 -16.66
N GLU A 28 10.65 11.14 -16.51
CA GLU A 28 11.73 10.34 -17.04
C GLU A 28 11.13 9.14 -17.80
N GLN A 29 11.97 8.27 -18.34
CA GLN A 29 11.51 7.15 -19.17
C GLN A 29 10.64 6.13 -18.39
N THR A 30 11.00 5.84 -17.14
CA THR A 30 10.32 4.83 -16.29
C THR A 30 9.84 5.40 -14.97
N SER A 31 9.79 6.72 -14.85
CA SER A 31 9.40 7.40 -13.62
C SER A 31 8.83 8.78 -13.87
N PHE A 32 8.16 9.32 -12.86
CA PHE A 32 7.93 10.76 -12.72
C PHE A 32 7.95 11.14 -11.24
N THR A 33 8.26 12.42 -10.99
CA THR A 33 8.12 13.04 -9.67
C THR A 33 7.14 14.21 -9.81
N TRP A 34 6.17 14.29 -8.91
CA TRP A 34 5.13 15.29 -8.90
C TRP A 34 5.05 16.02 -7.56
N TRP A 35 4.86 17.30 -7.63
CA TRP A 35 4.66 18.20 -6.49
C TRP A 35 3.21 18.67 -6.45
N ALA A 36 2.32 17.90 -5.80
CA ALA A 36 0.96 18.34 -5.52
C ALA A 36 0.90 19.42 -4.42
N HIS A 37 1.88 19.42 -3.55
CA HIS A 37 2.09 20.37 -2.46
C HIS A 37 3.60 20.51 -2.15
N THR A 38 3.97 20.85 -0.92
CA THR A 38 5.39 21.05 -0.54
C THR A 38 6.23 19.78 -0.56
N LEU A 39 5.58 18.60 -0.51
CA LEU A 39 6.27 17.31 -0.58
C LEU A 39 6.22 16.75 -2.01
N ALA A 40 7.31 16.10 -2.41
CA ALA A 40 7.40 15.43 -3.69
C ALA A 40 6.87 14.00 -3.58
N GLN A 41 6.01 13.60 -4.51
CA GLN A 41 5.62 12.21 -4.70
C GLN A 41 6.35 11.64 -5.91
N ARG A 42 7.11 10.59 -5.71
CA ARG A 42 7.85 9.88 -6.76
C ARG A 42 7.14 8.59 -7.14
N VAL A 43 6.99 8.37 -8.43
CA VAL A 43 6.43 7.15 -9.01
C VAL A 43 7.42 6.59 -10.00
N TRP A 44 7.81 5.33 -9.86
CA TRP A 44 8.74 4.68 -10.78
C TRP A 44 8.44 3.20 -10.94
N VAL A 45 8.86 2.66 -12.08
CA VAL A 45 8.75 1.22 -12.37
C VAL A 45 10.15 0.62 -12.33
N ALA A 46 10.34 -0.37 -11.46
CA ALA A 46 11.60 -1.10 -11.34
C ALA A 46 11.91 -1.92 -12.60
N PRO A 47 13.18 -2.25 -12.86
CA PRO A 47 13.57 -3.12 -13.96
C PRO A 47 12.82 -4.46 -13.91
N ALA A 48 12.55 -5.03 -15.11
CA ALA A 48 11.90 -6.33 -15.20
C ALA A 48 12.74 -7.42 -14.57
N ARG A 49 12.08 -8.36 -13.91
CA ARG A 49 12.63 -9.62 -13.46
C ARG A 49 11.82 -10.77 -14.03
N GLU A 50 12.44 -11.91 -14.21
CA GLU A 50 11.76 -13.13 -14.58
C GLU A 50 11.34 -13.87 -13.31
N PHE A 51 10.02 -14.11 -13.18
CA PHE A 51 9.44 -14.90 -12.11
C PHE A 51 8.54 -15.97 -12.73
N GLN A 52 8.90 -17.25 -12.57
CA GLN A 52 8.16 -18.39 -13.14
C GLN A 52 7.85 -18.27 -14.65
N GLY A 53 8.79 -17.73 -15.42
CA GLY A 53 8.63 -17.54 -16.87
C GLY A 53 7.80 -16.31 -17.28
N VAL A 54 7.42 -15.47 -16.32
CA VAL A 54 6.69 -14.21 -16.56
C VAL A 54 7.61 -13.03 -16.24
N ALA A 55 7.65 -12.04 -17.12
CA ALA A 55 8.32 -10.77 -16.83
C ALA A 55 7.51 -9.97 -15.82
N LEU A 56 8.05 -9.84 -14.62
CA LEU A 56 7.47 -9.10 -13.51
C LEU A 56 8.20 -7.77 -13.33
N ARG A 57 7.45 -6.69 -13.16
CA ARG A 57 7.96 -5.38 -12.74
C ARG A 57 7.23 -4.93 -11.49
N THR A 58 7.82 -4.00 -10.75
CA THR A 58 7.14 -3.38 -9.60
C THR A 58 7.04 -1.88 -9.85
N LEU A 59 5.83 -1.36 -9.73
CA LEU A 59 5.59 0.08 -9.69
C LEU A 59 5.62 0.50 -8.23
N HIS A 60 6.44 1.47 -7.91
CA HIS A 60 6.59 2.07 -6.59
C HIS A 60 6.00 3.48 -6.57
N ILE A 61 5.42 3.85 -5.45
CA ILE A 61 4.89 5.19 -5.15
C ILE A 61 5.45 5.58 -3.79
N GLU A 62 6.15 6.71 -3.71
CA GLU A 62 6.83 7.14 -2.49
C GLU A 62 6.70 8.62 -2.28
N THR A 63 6.44 9.02 -1.04
CA THR A 63 6.46 10.42 -0.60
C THR A 63 7.30 10.53 0.65
N ASP A 64 8.43 11.23 0.56
CA ASP A 64 9.26 11.55 1.72
C ASP A 64 8.52 12.56 2.60
N LEU A 65 8.23 12.17 3.86
CA LEU A 65 7.44 12.99 4.79
C LEU A 65 8.32 13.80 5.72
N LEU A 66 9.25 13.14 6.40
CA LEU A 66 10.03 13.72 7.48
C LEU A 66 11.51 13.38 7.39
N THR A 67 12.33 14.30 7.88
CA THR A 67 13.77 14.11 8.11
C THR A 67 14.16 14.45 9.54
N GLY A 68 15.29 13.90 10.01
CA GLY A 68 15.85 14.16 11.33
C GLY A 68 15.01 13.62 12.48
N VAL A 69 14.21 12.60 12.23
CA VAL A 69 13.39 11.93 13.25
C VAL A 69 14.28 11.06 14.13
N PRO A 70 14.25 11.22 15.46
CA PRO A 70 14.93 10.30 16.38
C PRO A 70 14.30 8.90 16.32
N MET A 71 15.07 7.88 15.92
CA MET A 71 14.57 6.50 15.78
C MET A 71 14.58 5.78 17.13
N THR A 72 13.57 6.04 17.93
CA THR A 72 13.38 5.53 19.30
C THR A 72 12.23 4.49 19.34
N THR A 73 12.09 3.79 20.47
CA THR A 73 10.96 2.88 20.69
C THR A 73 9.61 3.60 20.58
N SER A 74 9.52 4.86 21.06
CA SER A 74 8.28 5.65 20.91
C SER A 74 7.97 6.00 19.46
N THR A 75 9.00 6.24 18.64
CA THR A 75 8.83 6.44 17.18
C THR A 75 8.27 5.18 16.52
N TRP A 76 8.82 4.00 16.84
CA TRP A 76 8.33 2.73 16.30
C TRP A 76 6.87 2.48 16.70
N ALA A 77 6.54 2.65 17.98
CA ALA A 77 5.17 2.48 18.47
C ALA A 77 4.18 3.46 17.79
N ARG A 78 4.58 4.72 17.58
CA ARG A 78 3.74 5.70 16.91
C ARG A 78 3.48 5.34 15.45
N LEU A 79 4.54 4.99 14.69
CA LEU A 79 4.39 4.58 13.29
C LEU A 79 3.59 3.28 13.15
N ALA A 80 3.81 2.30 14.04
CA ALA A 80 3.01 1.08 14.06
C ALA A 80 1.53 1.37 14.35
N SER A 81 1.25 2.31 15.25
CA SER A 81 -0.12 2.77 15.54
C SER A 81 -0.78 3.43 14.33
N MET A 82 -0.05 4.27 13.58
CA MET A 82 -0.57 4.89 12.35
C MET A 82 -0.83 3.84 11.28
N ASN A 83 0.08 2.90 11.13
CA ASN A 83 -0.06 1.80 10.16
C ASN A 83 -1.27 0.88 10.43
N ARG A 84 -1.88 0.90 11.62
CA ARG A 84 -3.16 0.20 11.87
C ARG A 84 -4.32 0.73 11.04
N PHE A 85 -4.24 1.99 10.65
CA PHE A 85 -5.24 2.67 9.82
C PHE A 85 -4.79 2.80 8.37
N ALA A 86 -3.76 2.04 7.97
CA ALA A 86 -3.25 2.07 6.62
C ALA A 86 -4.34 1.74 5.60
N THR A 87 -4.40 2.55 4.58
CA THR A 87 -5.20 2.29 3.38
C THR A 87 -4.37 1.47 2.39
N LEU A 88 -3.71 2.11 1.45
CA LEU A 88 -2.88 1.50 0.41
C LEU A 88 -1.38 1.77 0.59
N SER A 89 -0.98 2.53 1.62
CA SER A 89 0.41 2.92 1.87
C SER A 89 0.84 2.57 3.28
N ALA A 90 2.14 2.34 3.48
CA ALA A 90 2.76 2.19 4.78
C ALA A 90 3.57 3.43 5.16
N TYR A 91 3.53 3.83 6.43
CA TYR A 91 4.55 4.70 7.02
C TYR A 91 5.81 3.87 7.28
N VAL A 92 6.85 4.16 6.53
CA VAL A 92 8.13 3.44 6.56
C VAL A 92 9.21 4.33 7.15
N ALA A 93 9.93 3.81 8.14
CA ALA A 93 11.05 4.50 8.73
C ALA A 93 12.38 4.03 8.16
N GLU A 94 13.21 4.96 7.73
CA GLU A 94 14.59 4.70 7.34
C GLU A 94 15.55 5.06 8.48
N THR A 95 15.97 4.03 9.22
CA THR A 95 16.70 4.18 10.49
C THR A 95 18.01 4.97 10.33
N LYS A 96 18.77 4.73 9.25
CA LYS A 96 20.08 5.37 9.06
C LYS A 96 19.97 6.86 8.72
N ALA A 97 18.96 7.25 7.97
CA ALA A 97 18.73 8.63 7.56
C ALA A 97 17.90 9.42 8.60
N GLY A 98 17.23 8.75 9.54
CA GLY A 98 16.25 9.39 10.42
C GLY A 98 15.08 9.95 9.61
N ALA A 99 14.68 9.26 8.55
CA ALA A 99 13.62 9.69 7.65
C ALA A 99 12.36 8.82 7.84
N VAL A 100 11.21 9.42 7.58
CA VAL A 100 9.91 8.73 7.49
C VAL A 100 9.29 9.05 6.14
N ARG A 101 8.81 8.02 5.45
CA ARG A 101 8.13 8.15 4.16
C ARG A 101 6.85 7.33 4.12
N LEU A 102 5.94 7.70 3.23
CA LEU A 102 4.87 6.84 2.76
C LEU A 102 5.36 6.03 1.58
N HIS A 103 5.06 4.75 1.57
CA HIS A 103 5.42 3.86 0.47
C HIS A 103 4.27 2.94 0.11
N SER A 104 4.09 2.74 -1.19
CA SER A 104 3.20 1.72 -1.79
C SER A 104 3.92 1.06 -2.94
N SER A 105 3.60 -0.20 -3.21
CA SER A 105 4.09 -0.87 -4.43
C SER A 105 3.09 -1.86 -4.99
N VAL A 106 3.09 -1.99 -6.32
CA VAL A 106 2.16 -2.84 -7.06
C VAL A 106 2.92 -3.61 -8.14
N SER A 107 2.69 -4.92 -8.21
CA SER A 107 3.23 -5.74 -9.31
C SER A 107 2.55 -5.44 -10.62
N LEU A 108 3.37 -5.38 -11.67
CA LEU A 108 2.97 -5.18 -13.05
C LEU A 108 3.41 -6.36 -13.92
N THR A 109 2.45 -6.96 -14.60
CA THR A 109 2.67 -7.92 -15.68
C THR A 109 1.83 -7.52 -16.89
N ALA A 110 2.08 -8.13 -18.04
CA ALA A 110 1.25 -7.91 -19.23
C ALA A 110 -0.23 -8.28 -19.01
N ASP A 111 -0.52 -9.20 -18.07
CA ASP A 111 -1.87 -9.70 -17.84
C ASP A 111 -2.64 -8.89 -16.78
N ASN A 112 -1.94 -8.25 -15.83
CA ASN A 112 -2.59 -7.56 -14.71
C ASN A 112 -2.50 -6.03 -14.78
N PHE A 113 -1.82 -5.44 -15.76
CA PHE A 113 -1.48 -4.01 -15.76
C PHE A 113 -2.71 -3.08 -15.67
N LEU A 114 -3.87 -3.49 -16.17
CA LEU A 114 -5.11 -2.72 -16.05
C LEU A 114 -5.59 -2.62 -14.60
N LEU A 115 -5.58 -3.73 -13.87
CA LEU A 115 -5.90 -3.78 -12.45
C LEU A 115 -4.84 -3.01 -11.65
N ALA A 116 -3.58 -3.30 -11.88
CA ALA A 116 -2.46 -2.72 -11.18
C ALA A 116 -2.40 -1.18 -11.32
N ARG A 117 -2.60 -0.63 -12.51
CA ARG A 117 -2.63 0.84 -12.72
C ARG A 117 -3.79 1.53 -12.00
N THR A 118 -4.95 0.83 -11.87
CA THR A 118 -6.10 1.39 -11.15
C THR A 118 -5.82 1.42 -9.65
N ILE A 119 -5.29 0.35 -9.06
CA ILE A 119 -4.88 0.33 -7.65
C ILE A 119 -3.79 1.37 -7.39
N ALA A 120 -2.79 1.47 -8.28
CA ALA A 120 -1.72 2.45 -8.18
C ALA A 120 -2.25 3.89 -8.22
N LEU A 121 -3.25 4.18 -9.05
CA LEU A 121 -3.92 5.49 -9.07
C LEU A 121 -4.50 5.85 -7.71
N HIS A 122 -5.22 4.93 -7.07
CA HIS A 122 -5.81 5.15 -5.76
C HIS A 122 -4.75 5.24 -4.66
N ALA A 123 -3.71 4.40 -4.71
CA ALA A 123 -2.58 4.48 -3.78
C ALA A 123 -1.86 5.84 -3.89
N MET A 124 -1.62 6.32 -5.11
CA MET A 124 -1.02 7.62 -5.36
C MET A 124 -1.86 8.77 -4.82
N ALA A 125 -3.18 8.75 -5.08
CA ALA A 125 -4.11 9.78 -4.63
C ALA A 125 -4.23 9.84 -3.10
N LEU A 126 -4.41 8.70 -2.45
CA LEU A 126 -4.53 8.61 -0.98
C LEU A 126 -3.21 8.97 -0.30
N GLN A 127 -2.08 8.46 -0.79
CA GLN A 127 -0.77 8.79 -0.25
C GLN A 127 -0.47 10.30 -0.30
N MET A 128 -0.81 10.96 -1.40
CA MET A 128 -0.67 12.41 -1.54
C MET A 128 -1.54 13.16 -0.52
N ALA A 129 -2.80 12.76 -0.36
CA ALA A 129 -3.71 13.39 0.58
C ALA A 129 -3.28 13.18 2.04
N ASP A 130 -2.87 11.96 2.41
CA ASP A 130 -2.34 11.65 3.74
C ASP A 130 -1.07 12.46 4.03
N ALA A 131 -0.14 12.54 3.06
CA ALA A 131 1.08 13.32 3.19
C ALA A 131 0.80 14.82 3.42
N PHE A 132 -0.18 15.38 2.71
CA PHE A 132 -0.60 16.77 2.88
C PHE A 132 -1.24 17.03 4.25
N ALA A 133 -2.14 16.12 4.68
CA ALA A 133 -2.90 16.31 5.91
C ALA A 133 -2.06 16.11 7.18
N GLU A 134 -1.14 15.13 7.17
CA GLU A 134 -0.56 14.63 8.42
C GLU A 134 0.91 15.01 8.64
N SER A 135 1.65 15.44 7.60
CA SER A 135 3.11 15.64 7.70
C SER A 135 3.52 16.63 8.79
N ALA A 136 2.78 17.71 8.98
CA ALA A 136 3.12 18.74 9.98
C ALA A 136 2.89 18.25 11.42
N GLU A 137 1.75 17.62 11.68
CA GLU A 137 1.43 17.04 13.00
C GLU A 137 2.40 15.91 13.35
N LEU A 138 2.71 15.07 12.35
CA LEU A 138 3.64 13.97 12.52
C LEU A 138 5.07 14.47 12.82
N ALA A 139 5.51 15.56 12.17
CA ALA A 139 6.80 16.19 12.45
C ALA A 139 6.89 16.67 13.92
N GLU A 140 5.83 17.30 14.41
CA GLU A 140 5.75 17.73 15.80
C GLU A 140 5.77 16.54 16.76
N ALA A 141 4.95 15.53 16.49
CA ALA A 141 4.80 14.34 17.33
C ALA A 141 6.09 13.48 17.42
N LEU A 142 6.86 13.40 16.34
CA LEU A 142 8.07 12.58 16.25
C LEU A 142 9.37 13.37 16.46
N GLY A 143 9.31 14.69 16.61
CA GLY A 143 10.50 15.55 16.80
C GLY A 143 11.37 15.68 15.54
N GLY A 144 10.80 15.45 14.36
CA GLY A 144 11.44 15.62 13.07
C GLY A 144 11.09 16.96 12.40
N ARG A 145 11.38 17.05 11.12
CA ARG A 145 11.01 18.19 10.25
C ARG A 145 10.36 17.66 9.00
N VAL A 146 9.35 18.38 8.48
CA VAL A 146 8.74 18.06 7.19
C VAL A 146 9.82 18.14 6.10
N ASP A 147 9.88 17.12 5.26
CA ASP A 147 10.86 17.01 4.17
C ASP A 147 10.40 17.78 2.92
N ALA A 148 10.24 19.10 3.08
CA ALA A 148 9.81 19.98 2.01
C ALA A 148 10.88 20.02 0.90
N THR A 149 10.57 19.37 -0.23
CA THR A 149 11.49 19.26 -1.37
C THR A 149 11.09 20.25 -2.46
N PRO A 150 11.98 21.21 -2.84
CA PRO A 150 11.67 22.16 -3.90
C PRO A 150 11.68 21.49 -5.28
N HIS A 151 10.71 21.86 -6.14
CA HIS A 151 10.76 21.50 -7.55
C HIS A 151 12.00 22.14 -8.22
N PRO A 152 12.78 21.42 -9.06
CA PRO A 152 14.07 21.89 -9.57
C PRO A 152 14.02 23.23 -10.34
N ARG A 153 12.85 23.58 -10.91
CA ARG A 153 12.66 24.80 -11.69
C ARG A 153 11.73 25.81 -11.06
N GLN A 154 10.73 25.36 -10.27
CA GLN A 154 9.67 26.21 -9.73
C GLN A 154 9.89 26.59 -8.25
N GLY A 155 10.81 25.90 -7.54
CA GLY A 155 10.98 26.06 -6.10
C GLY A 155 9.91 25.33 -5.27
N LEU A 156 9.66 25.79 -4.07
CA LEU A 156 8.61 25.22 -3.21
C LEU A 156 7.23 25.59 -3.74
N ARG A 157 6.31 24.60 -3.76
CA ARG A 157 4.92 24.82 -4.13
C ARG A 157 4.15 25.40 -2.94
N GLU A 158 3.90 26.70 -2.98
CA GLU A 158 3.18 27.41 -1.90
C GLU A 158 1.66 27.13 -1.93
N ARG A 159 1.10 27.03 -3.15
CA ARG A 159 -0.32 26.75 -3.34
C ARG A 159 -0.53 25.29 -3.71
N PRO A 160 -1.17 24.49 -2.81
CA PRO A 160 -1.46 23.09 -3.11
C PRO A 160 -2.35 22.93 -4.36
N ASP A 161 -2.17 21.80 -5.05
CA ASP A 161 -3.05 21.36 -6.11
C ASP A 161 -4.47 21.07 -5.58
N GLU A 162 -5.49 21.28 -6.39
CA GLU A 162 -6.88 20.98 -6.03
C GLU A 162 -7.07 19.48 -5.73
N MET A 163 -6.23 18.61 -6.32
CA MET A 163 -6.27 17.17 -6.07
C MET A 163 -5.95 16.77 -4.63
N VAL A 164 -5.35 17.63 -3.81
CA VAL A 164 -5.17 17.33 -2.36
C VAL A 164 -6.51 17.20 -1.62
N GLY A 165 -7.58 17.78 -2.14
CA GLY A 165 -8.95 17.63 -1.64
C GLY A 165 -9.66 16.36 -2.09
N ILE A 166 -8.97 15.41 -2.74
CA ILE A 166 -9.59 14.21 -3.35
C ILE A 166 -10.34 13.32 -2.36
N LEU A 167 -10.04 13.41 -1.06
CA LEU A 167 -10.72 12.61 -0.02
C LEU A 167 -12.23 12.84 -0.01
N GLU A 168 -12.71 14.05 -0.33
CA GLU A 168 -14.13 14.34 -0.44
C GLU A 168 -14.83 13.48 -1.51
N ILE A 169 -14.12 13.15 -2.60
CA ILE A 169 -14.63 12.28 -3.67
C ILE A 169 -14.77 10.84 -3.16
N TYR A 170 -13.83 10.38 -2.35
CA TYR A 170 -13.89 9.05 -1.75
C TYR A 170 -15.04 8.95 -0.75
N GLU A 171 -15.21 9.95 0.10
CA GLU A 171 -16.30 10.02 1.06
C GLU A 171 -17.66 9.94 0.36
N GLN A 172 -17.91 10.80 -0.64
CA GLN A 172 -19.14 10.78 -1.43
C GLN A 172 -19.42 9.45 -2.12
N ARG A 173 -18.40 8.80 -2.68
CA ARG A 173 -18.53 7.48 -3.33
C ARG A 173 -18.69 6.34 -2.33
N GLY A 174 -18.18 6.49 -1.12
CA GLY A 174 -18.24 5.51 -0.06
C GLY A 174 -19.55 5.51 0.73
N GLU A 175 -20.49 6.44 0.47
CA GLU A 175 -21.80 6.47 1.14
C GLU A 175 -22.73 5.31 0.72
N GLY A 176 -22.52 4.73 -0.46
CA GLY A 176 -23.29 3.60 -0.99
C GLY A 176 -22.90 2.25 -0.41
N ASP A 177 -23.57 1.21 -0.91
CA ASP A 177 -23.22 -0.18 -0.63
C ASP A 177 -21.86 -0.51 -1.22
N SER A 178 -21.14 -1.45 -0.56
CA SER A 178 -19.87 -1.92 -1.07
C SER A 178 -20.05 -2.65 -2.40
N PRO A 179 -19.26 -2.33 -3.45
CA PRO A 179 -19.27 -3.10 -4.70
C PRO A 179 -18.60 -4.48 -4.55
N PHE A 180 -17.89 -4.71 -3.45
CA PHE A 180 -17.40 -6.03 -3.06
C PHE A 180 -18.57 -6.82 -2.50
N ASP A 181 -19.26 -7.54 -3.37
CA ASP A 181 -20.50 -8.22 -3.02
C ASP A 181 -20.29 -9.65 -2.49
N ALA A 182 -21.40 -10.24 -2.03
CA ALA A 182 -21.42 -11.60 -1.53
C ALA A 182 -20.99 -12.64 -2.57
N ASP A 183 -21.33 -12.44 -3.84
CA ASP A 183 -21.02 -13.39 -4.90
C ASP A 183 -19.51 -13.39 -5.20
N GLU A 184 -18.85 -12.23 -5.15
CA GLU A 184 -17.40 -12.12 -5.31
C GLU A 184 -16.66 -12.81 -4.15
N ILE A 185 -17.07 -12.57 -2.89
CA ILE A 185 -16.49 -13.23 -1.72
C ILE A 185 -16.77 -14.74 -1.73
N ALA A 186 -18.00 -15.15 -2.06
CA ALA A 186 -18.34 -16.55 -2.19
C ALA A 186 -17.53 -17.26 -3.29
N GLY A 187 -17.26 -16.57 -4.40
CA GLY A 187 -16.44 -17.05 -5.50
C GLY A 187 -15.01 -17.43 -5.09
N LEU A 188 -14.45 -16.77 -4.06
CA LEU A 188 -13.11 -17.06 -3.55
C LEU A 188 -12.97 -18.46 -2.97
N VAL A 189 -14.07 -19.04 -2.45
CA VAL A 189 -14.11 -20.41 -1.92
C VAL A 189 -13.81 -21.46 -2.99
N HIS A 190 -14.07 -21.14 -4.25
CA HIS A 190 -13.88 -22.03 -5.40
C HIS A 190 -12.55 -21.83 -6.14
N LEU A 191 -11.66 -20.95 -5.63
CA LEU A 191 -10.34 -20.77 -6.24
C LEU A 191 -9.48 -22.04 -6.15
N GLU A 192 -8.85 -22.40 -7.26
CA GLU A 192 -7.89 -23.51 -7.32
C GLU A 192 -6.66 -23.10 -8.16
N PRO A 193 -5.43 -23.49 -7.79
CA PRO A 193 -5.09 -24.12 -6.49
C PRO A 193 -5.20 -23.09 -5.35
N ARG A 194 -5.59 -23.58 -4.15
CA ARG A 194 -5.69 -22.75 -2.95
C ARG A 194 -4.45 -22.93 -2.08
N PRO A 195 -3.71 -21.85 -1.77
CA PRO A 195 -2.61 -21.89 -0.80
C PRO A 195 -3.09 -21.79 0.65
N TRP A 196 -4.41 -21.92 0.92
CA TRP A 196 -5.01 -21.73 2.23
C TRP A 196 -6.07 -22.80 2.55
N ARG A 197 -6.37 -22.95 3.83
CA ARG A 197 -7.50 -23.75 4.35
C ARG A 197 -8.61 -22.79 4.77
N LEU A 198 -9.79 -22.94 4.21
CA LEU A 198 -10.96 -22.14 4.59
C LEU A 198 -11.28 -22.34 6.07
N ALA A 199 -11.26 -21.26 6.86
CA ALA A 199 -11.64 -21.27 8.27
C ALA A 199 -13.11 -20.87 8.45
N SER A 200 -13.56 -19.81 7.76
CA SER A 200 -14.96 -19.41 7.72
C SER A 200 -15.27 -18.64 6.44
N ASN A 201 -16.53 -18.70 6.02
CA ASN A 201 -17.06 -17.90 4.92
C ASN A 201 -18.46 -17.43 5.31
N ASP A 202 -18.61 -16.16 5.56
CA ASP A 202 -19.90 -15.50 5.70
C ASP A 202 -20.18 -14.67 4.43
N VAL A 203 -21.36 -14.12 4.31
CA VAL A 203 -21.84 -13.46 3.09
C VAL A 203 -20.88 -12.40 2.56
N LEU A 204 -20.26 -11.62 3.46
CA LEU A 204 -19.33 -10.54 3.10
C LEU A 204 -17.93 -10.71 3.72
N GLN A 205 -17.64 -11.87 4.31
CA GLN A 205 -16.38 -12.10 5.02
C GLN A 205 -15.77 -13.45 4.66
N LEU A 206 -14.47 -13.46 4.40
CA LEU A 206 -13.65 -14.65 4.22
C LEU A 206 -12.59 -14.69 5.30
N ALA A 207 -12.46 -15.83 5.98
CA ALA A 207 -11.30 -16.12 6.80
C ALA A 207 -10.67 -17.45 6.38
N ALA A 208 -9.35 -17.47 6.26
CA ALA A 208 -8.60 -18.65 5.82
C ALA A 208 -7.28 -18.77 6.59
N ASP A 209 -6.85 -20.01 6.83
CA ASP A 209 -5.58 -20.31 7.47
C ASP A 209 -4.52 -20.59 6.41
N LEU A 210 -3.35 -20.01 6.61
CA LEU A 210 -2.14 -20.16 5.79
C LEU A 210 -1.06 -20.86 6.61
N ASP A 211 -0.27 -21.73 5.98
CA ASP A 211 0.88 -22.31 6.65
C ASP A 211 1.94 -21.23 6.91
N PHE A 212 2.35 -21.06 8.17
CA PHE A 212 3.35 -20.04 8.55
C PHE A 212 4.57 -20.65 9.22
N ALA A 213 4.45 -21.24 10.42
CA ALA A 213 5.56 -21.89 11.14
C ALA A 213 5.02 -23.02 12.02
N ASP A 214 5.75 -24.13 12.11
CA ASP A 214 5.59 -25.28 13.04
C ASP A 214 4.19 -25.44 13.69
N ASP A 215 3.18 -25.78 12.90
CA ASP A 215 1.77 -25.93 13.33
C ASP A 215 1.06 -24.64 13.80
N MET A 216 1.68 -23.47 13.61
CA MET A 216 1.06 -22.18 13.88
C MET A 216 0.63 -21.52 12.56
N PRO A 217 -0.66 -21.56 12.21
CA PRO A 217 -1.14 -20.92 10.99
C PRO A 217 -1.20 -19.39 11.14
N ALA A 218 -0.86 -18.69 10.07
CA ALA A 218 -1.26 -17.30 9.92
C ALA A 218 -2.73 -17.26 9.46
N ARG A 219 -3.44 -16.17 9.77
CA ARG A 219 -4.84 -16.01 9.40
C ARG A 219 -5.04 -14.85 8.43
N LEU A 220 -5.54 -15.19 7.26
CA LEU A 220 -6.00 -14.24 6.25
C LEU A 220 -7.46 -13.90 6.50
N GLU A 221 -7.81 -12.61 6.45
CA GLU A 221 -9.18 -12.11 6.55
C GLU A 221 -9.46 -11.08 5.46
N LEU A 222 -10.61 -11.21 4.79
CA LEU A 222 -11.22 -10.21 3.93
C LEU A 222 -12.60 -9.86 4.46
N ASP A 223 -12.90 -8.57 4.60
CA ASP A 223 -14.19 -8.06 5.08
C ASP A 223 -14.71 -6.98 4.13
N ALA A 224 -15.71 -7.34 3.32
CA ALA A 224 -16.36 -6.45 2.36
C ALA A 224 -17.45 -5.56 3.01
N ALA A 225 -17.81 -5.83 4.27
CA ALA A 225 -18.70 -4.97 5.05
C ALA A 225 -17.97 -3.83 5.78
N ALA A 226 -16.63 -3.78 5.67
CA ALA A 226 -15.83 -2.79 6.37
C ALA A 226 -16.12 -1.36 5.89
N ARG A 227 -16.03 -0.42 6.83
CA ARG A 227 -16.16 1.01 6.57
C ARG A 227 -14.98 1.76 7.16
N HIS A 228 -14.37 2.59 6.35
CA HIS A 228 -13.32 3.52 6.77
C HIS A 228 -13.94 4.88 7.09
N THR A 229 -13.49 5.54 8.16
CA THR A 229 -14.07 6.80 8.65
C THR A 229 -14.05 7.92 7.61
N ALA A 230 -12.99 8.01 6.80
CA ALA A 230 -12.83 9.05 5.78
C ALA A 230 -13.15 8.58 4.36
N LEU A 231 -13.18 7.26 4.09
CA LEU A 231 -13.32 6.74 2.71
C LEU A 231 -14.63 5.99 2.48
N GLY A 232 -15.45 5.83 3.53
CA GLY A 232 -16.73 5.12 3.46
C GLY A 232 -16.56 3.61 3.31
N SER A 233 -17.42 2.97 2.50
CA SER A 233 -17.40 1.52 2.28
C SER A 233 -16.19 1.05 1.47
N GLY A 234 -15.79 -0.20 1.68
CA GLY A 234 -14.65 -0.80 0.99
C GLY A 234 -14.40 -2.24 1.42
N LEU A 235 -13.22 -2.75 1.08
CA LEU A 235 -12.74 -4.06 1.47
C LEU A 235 -11.56 -3.90 2.45
N GLN A 236 -11.75 -4.36 3.67
CA GLN A 236 -10.65 -4.51 4.63
C GLN A 236 -9.94 -5.82 4.38
N MET A 237 -8.63 -5.80 4.24
CA MET A 237 -7.78 -6.98 4.19
C MET A 237 -6.86 -7.04 5.41
N ARG A 238 -6.64 -8.26 5.94
CA ARG A 238 -5.72 -8.51 7.05
C ARG A 238 -5.00 -9.84 6.86
N LEU A 239 -3.75 -9.86 7.32
CA LEU A 239 -2.97 -11.08 7.49
C LEU A 239 -2.40 -11.05 8.91
N LEU A 240 -2.92 -11.88 9.79
CA LEU A 240 -2.49 -12.00 11.18
C LEU A 240 -1.42 -13.08 11.27
N LEU A 241 -0.25 -12.70 11.80
CA LEU A 241 0.82 -13.66 12.04
C LEU A 241 0.71 -14.21 13.47
N PRO A 242 1.00 -15.51 13.70
CA PRO A 242 0.97 -16.13 15.01
C PRO A 242 2.23 -15.77 15.84
N LEU A 243 2.48 -14.46 15.98
CA LEU A 243 3.66 -13.92 16.66
C LEU A 243 3.23 -12.93 17.73
N GLU A 244 4.06 -12.83 18.79
CA GLU A 244 3.88 -11.81 19.81
C GLU A 244 3.95 -10.39 19.20
N PRO A 245 3.16 -9.45 19.71
CA PRO A 245 3.15 -8.08 19.24
C PRO A 245 4.52 -7.41 19.42
N ASP A 246 5.11 -6.89 18.34
CA ASP A 246 6.39 -6.18 18.37
C ASP A 246 6.43 -5.07 17.31
N ASP A 247 6.39 -3.81 17.77
CA ASP A 247 6.40 -2.62 16.90
C ASP A 247 7.67 -2.52 16.06
N LEU A 248 8.80 -2.97 16.57
CA LEU A 248 10.07 -2.96 15.84
C LEU A 248 10.05 -4.00 14.71
N ILE A 249 9.47 -5.18 14.96
CA ILE A 249 9.30 -6.19 13.91
C ILE A 249 8.37 -5.66 12.82
N ALA A 250 7.24 -5.05 13.18
CA ALA A 250 6.32 -4.45 12.21
C ALA A 250 7.02 -3.41 11.33
N GLN A 251 7.82 -2.52 11.92
CA GLN A 251 8.57 -1.50 11.17
C GLN A 251 9.68 -2.10 10.31
N LYS A 252 10.37 -3.15 10.78
CA LYS A 252 11.35 -3.87 9.96
C LYS A 252 10.70 -4.54 8.75
N LEU A 253 9.52 -5.13 8.91
CA LEU A 253 8.77 -5.71 7.80
C LEU A 253 8.41 -4.64 6.78
N ASN A 254 7.85 -3.49 7.18
CA ASN A 254 7.55 -2.37 6.29
C ASN A 254 8.81 -1.87 5.57
N ALA A 255 9.93 -1.68 6.29
CA ALA A 255 11.16 -1.19 5.71
C ALA A 255 11.78 -2.18 4.72
N ASN A 256 11.82 -3.48 5.04
CA ASN A 256 12.33 -4.49 4.12
C ASN A 256 11.46 -4.61 2.88
N GLU A 257 10.14 -4.60 3.04
CA GLU A 257 9.20 -4.68 1.93
C GLU A 257 9.32 -3.49 0.98
N SER A 258 9.55 -2.28 1.49
CA SER A 258 9.75 -1.09 0.65
C SER A 258 11.06 -1.13 -0.16
N LEU A 259 12.03 -1.92 0.26
CA LEU A 259 13.32 -2.11 -0.43
C LEU A 259 13.31 -3.34 -1.35
N GLU A 260 12.36 -4.26 -1.15
CA GLU A 260 12.27 -5.49 -1.92
C GLU A 260 11.59 -5.23 -3.27
N PRO A 261 12.30 -5.37 -4.39
CA PRO A 261 11.74 -5.04 -5.69
C PRO A 261 10.61 -5.97 -6.15
N ASP A 262 10.43 -7.11 -5.50
CA ASP A 262 9.35 -8.07 -5.79
C ASP A 262 8.20 -7.98 -4.78
N ALA A 263 8.34 -7.15 -3.75
CA ALA A 263 7.30 -6.98 -2.76
C ALA A 263 6.17 -6.06 -3.27
N HIS A 264 4.96 -6.40 -2.84
CA HIS A 264 3.78 -5.58 -3.06
C HIS A 264 3.39 -4.97 -1.74
N GLN A 265 3.41 -3.65 -1.63
CA GLN A 265 3.01 -2.95 -0.42
C GLN A 265 1.72 -2.16 -0.66
N LEU A 266 0.58 -2.83 -0.44
CA LEU A 266 -0.77 -2.25 -0.50
C LEU A 266 -1.39 -2.28 0.89
N GLY A 267 -0.85 -1.51 1.80
CA GLY A 267 -1.15 -1.51 3.23
C GLY A 267 0.12 -1.55 4.06
N ALA A 268 0.02 -1.90 5.34
CA ALA A 268 1.15 -1.82 6.25
C ALA A 268 1.17 -2.95 7.29
N TRP A 269 2.36 -3.33 7.71
CA TRP A 269 2.59 -4.12 8.92
C TRP A 269 2.42 -3.23 10.15
N CYS A 270 1.66 -3.72 11.13
CA CYS A 270 1.35 -3.01 12.37
C CYS A 270 1.16 -3.98 13.53
N VAL A 271 0.97 -3.42 14.72
CA VAL A 271 0.61 -4.17 15.91
C VAL A 271 -0.78 -3.74 16.38
N ASP A 272 -1.63 -4.72 16.63
CA ASP A 272 -2.91 -4.54 17.30
C ASP A 272 -2.87 -5.21 18.67
N GLY A 273 -3.27 -4.48 19.72
CA GLY A 273 -3.15 -4.98 21.10
C GLY A 273 -3.96 -6.26 21.38
N GLU A 274 -5.00 -6.52 20.61
CA GLU A 274 -5.84 -7.71 20.76
C GLU A 274 -5.50 -8.81 19.74
N ARG A 275 -5.00 -8.42 18.56
CA ARG A 275 -4.78 -9.33 17.41
C ARG A 275 -3.31 -9.68 17.19
N GLY A 276 -2.38 -8.94 17.79
CA GLY A 276 -0.94 -9.16 17.63
C GLY A 276 -0.33 -8.49 16.40
N LEU A 277 0.70 -9.10 15.84
CA LEU A 277 1.39 -8.63 14.64
C LEU A 277 0.59 -8.95 13.39
N MET A 278 0.26 -7.93 12.60
CA MET A 278 -0.53 -8.13 11.39
C MET A 278 -0.11 -7.18 10.25
N PHE A 279 -0.37 -7.61 9.03
CA PHE A 279 -0.50 -6.73 7.88
C PHE A 279 -1.96 -6.30 7.73
N THR A 280 -2.19 -5.04 7.42
CA THR A 280 -3.54 -4.50 7.18
C THR A 280 -3.55 -3.53 6.02
N GLY A 281 -4.67 -3.45 5.31
CA GLY A 281 -4.91 -2.47 4.25
C GLY A 281 -6.39 -2.35 3.96
N PHE A 282 -6.80 -1.18 3.51
CA PHE A 282 -8.19 -0.88 3.17
C PHE A 282 -8.29 -0.43 1.71
N ILE A 283 -9.10 -1.15 0.93
CA ILE A 283 -9.37 -0.82 -0.47
C ILE A 283 -10.71 -0.09 -0.53
N PRO A 284 -10.75 1.21 -0.83
CA PRO A 284 -12.01 1.95 -0.91
C PRO A 284 -12.88 1.45 -2.07
N ALA A 285 -14.20 1.55 -1.92
CA ALA A 285 -15.17 1.16 -2.94
C ALA A 285 -14.89 1.79 -4.33
N ALA A 286 -14.35 3.00 -4.34
CA ALA A 286 -13.96 3.67 -5.58
C ALA A 286 -12.85 2.97 -6.39
N ALA A 287 -12.06 2.11 -5.73
CA ALA A 287 -10.99 1.33 -6.35
C ALA A 287 -11.44 -0.06 -6.85
N TYR A 288 -12.72 -0.40 -6.66
CA TYR A 288 -13.23 -1.69 -7.07
C TYR A 288 -13.05 -1.96 -8.56
N MET A 289 -12.62 -3.17 -8.84
CA MET A 289 -12.62 -3.77 -10.18
C MET A 289 -12.93 -5.27 -10.06
N PRO A 290 -13.67 -5.87 -11.00
CA PRO A 290 -13.90 -7.31 -11.03
C PRO A 290 -12.58 -8.10 -10.95
N GLY A 291 -12.52 -9.09 -10.06
CA GLY A 291 -11.34 -9.93 -9.83
C GLY A 291 -10.33 -9.36 -8.83
N LEU A 292 -10.57 -8.16 -8.27
CA LEU A 292 -9.67 -7.54 -7.29
C LEU A 292 -9.58 -8.38 -6.01
N SER A 293 -10.68 -8.84 -5.44
CA SER A 293 -10.68 -9.67 -4.23
C SER A 293 -9.83 -10.93 -4.41
N ARG A 294 -9.90 -11.56 -5.60
CA ARG A 294 -9.05 -12.70 -5.95
C ARG A 294 -7.56 -12.33 -5.94
N ALA A 295 -7.21 -11.22 -6.56
CA ALA A 295 -5.82 -10.74 -6.59
C ALA A 295 -5.28 -10.46 -5.18
N LEU A 296 -6.11 -9.89 -4.29
CA LEU A 296 -5.74 -9.60 -2.90
C LEU A 296 -5.52 -10.85 -2.06
N VAL A 297 -6.29 -11.91 -2.28
CA VAL A 297 -6.06 -13.20 -1.60
C VAL A 297 -4.69 -13.77 -1.96
N TYR A 298 -4.32 -13.76 -3.25
CA TYR A 298 -2.99 -14.20 -3.67
C TYR A 298 -1.90 -13.26 -3.15
N HIS A 299 -2.15 -11.96 -3.14
CA HIS A 299 -1.24 -10.97 -2.56
C HIS A 299 -0.94 -11.25 -1.07
N LEU A 300 -1.98 -11.49 -0.25
CA LEU A 300 -1.81 -11.80 1.16
C LEU A 300 -1.11 -13.16 1.38
N SER A 301 -1.39 -14.14 0.52
CA SER A 301 -0.71 -15.44 0.56
C SER A 301 0.80 -15.31 0.26
N ALA A 302 1.16 -14.58 -0.79
CA ALA A 302 2.56 -14.31 -1.12
C ALA A 302 3.27 -13.52 0.00
N LYS A 303 2.56 -12.58 0.62
CA LYS A 303 3.06 -11.80 1.75
C LYS A 303 3.32 -12.67 2.99
N ASN A 304 2.48 -13.67 3.24
CA ASN A 304 2.70 -14.66 4.29
C ASN A 304 3.99 -15.44 4.07
N GLU A 305 4.21 -15.93 2.85
CA GLU A 305 5.43 -16.66 2.49
C GLU A 305 6.68 -15.79 2.62
N TRP A 306 6.60 -14.54 2.16
CA TRP A 306 7.69 -13.58 2.27
C TRP A 306 8.03 -13.26 3.74
N ALA A 307 7.04 -12.96 4.58
CA ALA A 307 7.24 -12.68 5.99
C ALA A 307 7.85 -13.89 6.73
N ARG A 308 7.36 -15.11 6.41
CA ARG A 308 7.92 -16.34 6.96
C ARG A 308 9.40 -16.50 6.59
N ALA A 309 9.75 -16.32 5.32
CA ALA A 309 11.14 -16.45 4.85
C ALA A 309 12.07 -15.42 5.51
N LEU A 310 11.58 -14.19 5.74
CA LEU A 310 12.35 -13.14 6.39
C LEU A 310 12.55 -13.37 7.89
N LEU A 311 11.51 -13.82 8.58
CA LEU A 311 11.52 -13.99 10.04
C LEU A 311 12.12 -15.35 10.48
N PHE A 312 12.01 -16.37 9.63
CA PHE A 312 12.52 -17.73 9.87
C PHE A 312 13.37 -18.18 8.68
N PRO A 313 14.53 -17.56 8.43
CA PRO A 313 15.38 -17.95 7.33
C PRO A 313 15.79 -19.41 7.50
N ALA A 314 15.61 -20.20 6.43
CA ALA A 314 16.16 -21.57 6.39
C ALA A 314 17.66 -21.50 6.58
N GLY A 315 18.18 -22.13 7.65
CA GLY A 315 19.59 -22.14 8.02
C GLY A 315 20.48 -22.86 7.00
#